data_7fa90d0175cd1dd385edb09d659bd0c0
#
_entry.id   7fa90d0175cd1dd385edb09d659bd0c0
#
_cell.length_a   1.000
_cell.length_b   1.000
_cell.length_c   1.000
_cell.angle_alpha   90.00
_cell.angle_beta   90.00
_cell.angle_gamma   90.00
#
_symmetry.space_group_name_H-M   'P 1'
#
loop_
_entity.id
_entity.type
_entity.pdbx_description
1 polymer ?
#
loop_
_entity_poly.entity_id
_entity_poly.type
_entity_poly.pdbx_seq_one_letter_code
_entity_poly.pdbx_strand_id
1 'polypeptide(L)'
;MYWCKIAQTNEEYEAIARLNYETFVEEIPQHEPNTQRLKIDRFHQENTYIVVYKKTELIGMVAFRDQRPFSIDEKIGKVERFLPKEVCDKVCEIRLLAVKKNYRTGRVLLKLTQALNTFAYEKGYTAAVISGTTREEKLYKQMGFQQFAPAVGTKNAQFLPMVLTRNVFEHDLQRRLAKDDYTFYPGPVKQVETIGYTNLSHRSLSFKAIYERVQQKLLHLANTKHVGIIVGTGTVANEVMLAQLQAQQLGKGLILTNGEFGERLRKQAVRWSLDFDVVEQEWGTIFDCEKIALLLKTGAYQWMLVVHGETSTGTCNDLDGLSQLAKYYKVKLCVDSISTFGAMPFSLQDCYLATAVSGKAIGAVSGLAFVFSQYLAQSAPTLPAYLDLANYQQGAIPFTLPAVLLGNLDESLQAYPVRYEQLQQRFEALLQLPYMHLQLPTTRYPMLITIQLPNALSNLHIDLALNGLLVHGDSPYLRERGFLQFAVIQPDFEEALVRLNEMLHYYEQIIEA
;
A
#
# COMPACT_ATOMS: atom_id res chain seq x y z
N MET A 1 26.51 3.62 -1.09
CA MET A 1 25.20 3.44 -0.45
C MET A 1 25.21 2.10 0.29
N TYR A 2 24.38 1.89 1.31
CA TYR A 2 24.22 0.61 2.01
C TYR A 2 22.81 0.08 1.70
N TRP A 3 22.71 -1.20 1.34
CA TRP A 3 21.46 -1.87 1.04
C TRP A 3 21.18 -2.98 2.04
N CYS A 4 19.92 -3.17 2.40
CA CYS A 4 19.46 -4.26 3.26
C CYS A 4 18.57 -5.20 2.46
N LYS A 5 18.68 -6.50 2.73
CA LYS A 5 17.76 -7.51 2.22
C LYS A 5 17.65 -8.69 3.17
N ILE A 6 16.66 -9.54 2.96
CA ILE A 6 16.57 -10.85 3.60
C ILE A 6 17.45 -11.83 2.82
N ALA A 7 18.33 -12.54 3.52
CA ALA A 7 19.19 -13.55 2.92
C ALA A 7 18.35 -14.73 2.39
N GLN A 8 18.68 -15.19 1.17
CA GLN A 8 17.94 -16.25 0.46
C GLN A 8 18.83 -17.27 -0.24
N THR A 9 20.09 -16.87 -0.59
CA THR A 9 20.97 -17.73 -1.40
C THR A 9 21.98 -18.49 -0.52
N ASN A 10 22.52 -19.59 -1.04
CA ASN A 10 23.55 -20.35 -0.36
C ASN A 10 24.83 -19.55 -0.15
N GLU A 11 25.18 -18.70 -1.10
CA GLU A 11 26.34 -17.79 -1.05
C GLU A 11 26.18 -16.78 0.09
N GLU A 12 24.97 -16.25 0.28
CA GLU A 12 24.64 -15.36 1.40
C GLU A 12 24.77 -16.10 2.73
N TYR A 13 24.24 -17.30 2.83
CA TYR A 13 24.34 -18.11 4.06
C TYR A 13 25.78 -18.50 4.38
N GLU A 14 26.62 -18.78 3.38
CA GLU A 14 28.05 -18.98 3.59
C GLU A 14 28.75 -17.70 4.06
N ALA A 15 28.45 -16.55 3.44
CA ALA A 15 28.98 -15.24 3.86
C ALA A 15 28.57 -14.90 5.31
N ILE A 16 27.32 -15.20 5.69
CA ILE A 16 26.84 -15.08 7.08
C ILE A 16 27.64 -16.00 8.01
N ALA A 17 27.87 -17.25 7.64
CA ALA A 17 28.61 -18.20 8.46
C ALA A 17 30.08 -17.77 8.63
N ARG A 18 30.70 -17.16 7.60
CA ARG A 18 32.03 -16.55 7.69
C ARG A 18 32.05 -15.34 8.64
N LEU A 19 31.09 -14.42 8.50
CA LEU A 19 30.99 -13.26 9.39
C LEU A 19 30.72 -13.66 10.85
N ASN A 20 29.91 -14.70 11.07
CA ASN A 20 29.72 -15.29 12.41
C ASN A 20 31.04 -15.83 12.99
N TYR A 21 31.83 -16.52 12.16
CA TYR A 21 33.10 -17.05 12.59
C TYR A 21 34.07 -15.92 12.97
N GLU A 22 34.25 -14.93 12.10
CA GLU A 22 35.10 -13.76 12.37
C GLU A 22 34.69 -13.06 13.68
N THR A 23 33.39 -12.91 13.92
CA THR A 23 32.87 -12.17 15.08
C THR A 23 32.87 -13.00 16.36
N PHE A 24 32.35 -14.24 16.32
CA PHE A 24 32.06 -15.01 17.54
C PHE A 24 33.08 -16.15 17.85
N VAL A 25 34.08 -16.33 16.98
CA VAL A 25 35.18 -17.25 17.20
C VAL A 25 36.52 -16.50 17.30
N GLU A 26 36.81 -15.61 16.34
CA GLU A 26 38.10 -14.91 16.30
C GLU A 26 38.16 -13.66 17.19
N GLU A 27 37.11 -12.78 17.11
CA GLU A 27 37.13 -11.52 17.87
C GLU A 27 36.58 -11.68 19.30
N ILE A 28 35.51 -12.44 19.45
CA ILE A 28 34.86 -12.73 20.73
C ILE A 28 34.88 -14.26 20.88
N PRO A 29 35.90 -14.82 21.50
CA PRO A 29 36.14 -16.27 21.51
C PRO A 29 35.12 -16.99 22.40
N GLN A 30 33.90 -17.15 21.85
CA GLN A 30 32.78 -17.88 22.46
C GLN A 30 32.72 -19.35 22.00
N HIS A 31 33.46 -19.69 20.95
CA HIS A 31 33.46 -21.02 20.33
C HIS A 31 34.85 -21.44 19.90
N GLU A 32 35.07 -22.75 19.80
CA GLU A 32 36.34 -23.32 19.34
C GLU A 32 36.57 -23.03 17.83
N PRO A 33 37.81 -22.72 17.43
CA PRO A 33 38.18 -22.53 16.04
C PRO A 33 38.02 -23.83 15.22
N ASN A 34 37.72 -23.67 13.91
CA ASN A 34 37.70 -24.77 12.96
C ASN A 34 38.42 -24.42 11.65
N THR A 35 38.82 -25.45 10.91
CA THR A 35 39.62 -25.29 9.69
C THR A 35 38.88 -24.66 8.55
N GLN A 36 37.54 -24.77 8.50
CA GLN A 36 36.72 -24.20 7.46
C GLN A 36 36.46 -22.71 7.64
N ARG A 37 36.73 -22.17 8.83
CA ARG A 37 36.43 -20.78 9.22
C ARG A 37 34.97 -20.42 8.99
N LEU A 38 34.04 -21.34 9.24
CA LEU A 38 32.61 -21.19 9.15
C LEU A 38 31.96 -21.45 10.51
N LYS A 39 31.05 -20.58 10.91
CA LYS A 39 30.19 -20.75 12.08
C LYS A 39 28.73 -20.68 11.71
N ILE A 40 28.14 -21.83 11.46
CA ILE A 40 26.70 -21.96 11.22
C ILE A 40 25.99 -21.92 12.58
N ASP A 41 24.96 -21.08 12.71
CA ASP A 41 24.14 -21.03 13.92
C ASP A 41 23.28 -22.29 14.02
N ARG A 42 23.08 -22.81 15.23
CA ARG A 42 22.29 -24.03 15.46
C ARG A 42 20.82 -23.90 15.04
N PHE A 43 20.31 -22.66 14.96
CA PHE A 43 18.95 -22.34 14.53
C PHE A 43 18.91 -21.78 13.12
N HIS A 44 19.93 -22.08 12.31
CA HIS A 44 20.09 -21.51 11.00
C HIS A 44 18.84 -21.64 10.11
N GLN A 45 18.18 -22.79 10.15
CA GLN A 45 17.00 -23.06 9.31
C GLN A 45 15.74 -22.33 9.75
N GLU A 46 15.68 -21.89 11.02
CA GLU A 46 14.54 -21.16 11.56
C GLU A 46 14.79 -19.64 11.67
N ASN A 47 16.04 -19.21 11.46
CA ASN A 47 16.39 -17.80 11.49
C ASN A 47 16.05 -17.12 10.17
N THR A 48 15.47 -15.92 10.24
CA THR A 48 15.46 -14.97 9.14
C THR A 48 16.64 -14.01 9.32
N TYR A 49 17.53 -13.96 8.34
CA TYR A 49 18.69 -13.06 8.39
C TYR A 49 18.43 -11.81 7.57
N ILE A 50 18.55 -10.64 8.19
CA ILE A 50 18.63 -9.36 7.49
C ILE A 50 20.10 -9.02 7.32
N VAL A 51 20.55 -8.84 6.09
CA VAL A 51 21.93 -8.56 5.73
C VAL A 51 22.10 -7.15 5.19
N VAL A 52 23.27 -6.57 5.38
CA VAL A 52 23.65 -5.26 4.83
C VAL A 52 24.79 -5.44 3.85
N TYR A 53 24.64 -4.84 2.71
CA TYR A 53 25.62 -4.81 1.65
C TYR A 53 26.24 -3.42 1.46
N LYS A 54 27.50 -3.42 1.04
CA LYS A 54 28.15 -2.28 0.39
C LYS A 54 28.71 -2.76 -0.95
N LYS A 55 28.14 -2.26 -2.05
CA LYS A 55 28.32 -2.91 -3.37
C LYS A 55 27.90 -4.38 -3.28
N THR A 56 28.71 -5.31 -3.72
CA THR A 56 28.46 -6.75 -3.67
C THR A 56 28.97 -7.42 -2.39
N GLU A 57 29.57 -6.67 -1.47
CA GLU A 57 30.14 -7.22 -0.23
C GLU A 57 29.11 -7.22 0.90
N LEU A 58 28.81 -8.39 1.47
CA LEU A 58 28.06 -8.51 2.71
C LEU A 58 28.93 -8.03 3.87
N ILE A 59 28.51 -6.96 4.55
CA ILE A 59 29.29 -6.26 5.57
C ILE A 59 28.69 -6.35 7.00
N GLY A 60 27.44 -6.76 7.10
CA GLY A 60 26.78 -6.90 8.40
C GLY A 60 25.52 -7.72 8.30
N MET A 61 25.05 -8.22 9.44
CA MET A 61 23.82 -8.98 9.52
C MET A 61 23.20 -8.94 10.91
N VAL A 62 21.92 -9.29 10.99
CA VAL A 62 21.19 -9.59 12.21
C VAL A 62 20.22 -10.73 11.93
N ALA A 63 19.99 -11.60 12.93
CA ALA A 63 19.07 -12.72 12.82
C ALA A 63 17.81 -12.48 13.64
N PHE A 64 16.66 -12.79 13.06
CA PHE A 64 15.37 -12.91 13.71
C PHE A 64 14.97 -14.36 13.89
N ARG A 65 14.38 -14.68 15.03
CA ARG A 65 13.77 -15.96 15.31
C ARG A 65 12.41 -15.75 15.96
N ASP A 66 11.37 -16.36 15.43
CA ASP A 66 10.02 -16.34 16.02
C ASP A 66 9.52 -17.75 16.40
N GLN A 67 10.29 -18.79 16.06
CA GLN A 67 9.99 -20.16 16.45
C GLN A 67 10.56 -20.48 17.83
N ARG A 68 9.79 -21.23 18.60
CA ARG A 68 10.18 -21.69 19.96
C ARG A 68 10.91 -23.03 19.93
N PRO A 69 11.79 -23.27 20.94
CA PRO A 69 12.21 -22.37 22.02
C PRO A 69 13.16 -21.29 21.53
N PHE A 70 13.15 -20.10 22.15
CA PHE A 70 14.17 -19.09 21.94
C PHE A 70 15.48 -19.51 22.64
N SER A 71 16.63 -18.99 22.18
CA SER A 71 17.89 -19.26 22.86
C SER A 71 17.93 -18.70 24.29
N ILE A 72 17.16 -17.61 24.51
CA ILE A 72 17.02 -17.04 25.86
C ILE A 72 16.09 -17.90 26.73
N ASP A 73 15.10 -18.61 26.18
CA ASP A 73 14.25 -19.53 26.97
C ASP A 73 15.03 -20.65 27.61
N GLU A 74 16.13 -21.10 26.98
CA GLU A 74 17.00 -22.12 27.55
C GLU A 74 17.79 -21.64 28.78
N LYS A 75 17.97 -20.32 28.88
CA LYS A 75 18.74 -19.69 29.96
C LYS A 75 17.88 -19.31 31.17
N ILE A 76 16.65 -18.84 30.94
CA ILE A 76 15.78 -18.29 31.99
C ILE A 76 14.41 -18.95 32.08
N GLY A 77 14.12 -19.90 31.19
CA GLY A 77 12.77 -20.41 30.98
C GLY A 77 11.95 -19.47 30.05
N LYS A 78 10.69 -19.82 29.86
CA LYS A 78 9.81 -19.05 28.91
C LYS A 78 9.78 -17.57 29.27
N VAL A 79 10.12 -16.71 28.32
CA VAL A 79 10.20 -15.24 28.51
C VAL A 79 8.86 -14.63 28.95
N GLU A 80 7.72 -15.23 28.58
CA GLU A 80 6.38 -14.77 28.95
C GLU A 80 6.14 -14.78 30.47
N ARG A 81 6.96 -15.51 31.24
CA ARG A 81 6.89 -15.49 32.72
C ARG A 81 7.37 -14.18 33.32
N PHE A 82 8.14 -13.42 32.55
CA PHE A 82 8.80 -12.19 33.00
C PHE A 82 8.25 -10.94 32.30
N LEU A 83 7.41 -11.11 31.27
CA LEU A 83 6.86 -10.01 30.49
C LEU A 83 5.38 -9.80 30.81
N PRO A 84 4.87 -8.56 30.74
CA PRO A 84 3.43 -8.29 30.83
C PRO A 84 2.68 -9.05 29.71
N LYS A 85 1.48 -9.54 30.02
CA LYS A 85 0.65 -10.30 29.05
C LYS A 85 0.38 -9.52 27.77
N GLU A 86 0.21 -8.22 27.88
CA GLU A 86 -0.13 -7.30 26.77
C GLU A 86 0.95 -7.23 25.70
N VAL A 87 2.18 -7.61 26.03
CA VAL A 87 3.30 -7.60 25.07
C VAL A 87 3.67 -8.99 24.57
N CYS A 88 2.97 -10.03 25.04
CA CYS A 88 3.31 -11.42 24.73
C CYS A 88 2.59 -11.99 23.48
N ASP A 89 1.74 -11.23 22.80
CA ASP A 89 0.93 -11.73 21.67
C ASP A 89 1.79 -12.26 20.52
N LYS A 90 2.84 -11.52 20.17
CA LYS A 90 3.76 -11.93 19.10
C LYS A 90 5.19 -11.48 19.40
N VAL A 91 5.93 -12.31 20.10
CA VAL A 91 7.33 -12.04 20.49
C VAL A 91 8.29 -12.66 19.50
N CYS A 92 9.39 -11.96 19.21
CA CYS A 92 10.53 -12.51 18.46
C CYS A 92 11.83 -12.40 19.26
N GLU A 93 12.81 -13.24 18.96
CA GLU A 93 14.18 -13.14 19.47
C GLU A 93 15.08 -12.55 18.39
N ILE A 94 15.84 -11.51 18.74
CA ILE A 94 16.87 -10.92 17.89
C ILE A 94 18.23 -11.46 18.34
N ARG A 95 19.02 -11.92 17.36
CA ARG A 95 20.27 -12.65 17.61
C ARG A 95 21.35 -12.25 16.62
N LEU A 96 22.58 -12.58 16.92
CA LEU A 96 23.72 -12.59 16.01
C LEU A 96 23.94 -11.25 15.27
N LEU A 97 23.80 -10.11 15.98
CA LEU A 97 24.17 -8.82 15.39
C LEU A 97 25.68 -8.79 15.15
N ALA A 98 26.09 -8.83 13.90
CA ALA A 98 27.48 -8.79 13.49
C ALA A 98 27.72 -7.80 12.36
N VAL A 99 28.83 -7.06 12.45
CA VAL A 99 29.29 -6.12 11.42
C VAL A 99 30.79 -6.31 11.25
N LYS A 100 31.26 -6.41 10.00
CA LYS A 100 32.69 -6.49 9.69
C LYS A 100 33.45 -5.33 10.33
N LYS A 101 34.62 -5.60 10.93
CA LYS A 101 35.41 -4.67 11.72
C LYS A 101 35.61 -3.31 11.04
N ASN A 102 35.96 -3.33 9.75
CA ASN A 102 36.23 -2.12 8.96
C ASN A 102 34.97 -1.28 8.65
N TYR A 103 33.78 -1.81 8.90
CA TYR A 103 32.48 -1.18 8.63
C TYR A 103 31.70 -0.86 9.92
N ARG A 104 32.29 -1.00 11.11
CA ARG A 104 31.66 -0.66 12.41
C ARG A 104 31.55 0.83 12.60
N THR A 105 30.86 1.47 11.70
CA THR A 105 30.45 2.88 11.81
C THR A 105 29.03 2.95 12.31
N GLY A 106 28.68 4.05 12.99
CA GLY A 106 27.30 4.28 13.42
C GLY A 106 26.28 4.18 12.29
N ARG A 107 26.70 4.43 11.04
CA ARG A 107 25.83 4.35 9.86
C ARG A 107 25.35 2.93 9.53
N VAL A 108 26.22 1.93 9.61
CA VAL A 108 25.83 0.53 9.33
C VAL A 108 24.92 0.02 10.43
N LEU A 109 25.25 0.32 11.71
CA LEU A 109 24.39 -0.05 12.84
C LEU A 109 23.02 0.63 12.74
N LEU A 110 22.97 1.93 12.41
CA LEU A 110 21.71 2.65 12.18
C LEU A 110 20.90 1.99 11.08
N LYS A 111 21.52 1.63 9.96
CA LYS A 111 20.84 0.97 8.83
C LYS A 111 20.27 -0.39 9.25
N LEU A 112 21.04 -1.21 9.98
CA LEU A 112 20.56 -2.48 10.54
C LEU A 112 19.41 -2.27 11.51
N THR A 113 19.49 -1.28 12.40
CA THR A 113 18.43 -0.98 13.37
C THR A 113 17.15 -0.52 12.66
N GLN A 114 17.27 0.33 11.64
CA GLN A 114 16.12 0.74 10.81
C GLN A 114 15.48 -0.46 10.11
N ALA A 115 16.29 -1.31 9.47
CA ALA A 115 15.81 -2.51 8.77
C ALA A 115 15.13 -3.49 9.73
N LEU A 116 15.74 -3.72 10.90
CA LEU A 116 15.22 -4.54 11.97
C LEU A 116 13.82 -4.05 12.42
N ASN A 117 13.68 -2.76 12.63
CA ASN A 117 12.40 -2.17 13.04
C ASN A 117 11.33 -2.26 11.95
N THR A 118 11.69 -1.95 10.70
CA THR A 118 10.78 -2.10 9.56
C THR A 118 10.29 -3.55 9.46
N PHE A 119 11.20 -4.52 9.53
CA PHE A 119 10.84 -5.94 9.47
C PHE A 119 9.95 -6.36 10.63
N ALA A 120 10.28 -5.96 11.86
CA ALA A 120 9.48 -6.28 13.04
C ALA A 120 8.07 -5.69 12.95
N TYR A 121 7.96 -4.47 12.44
CA TYR A 121 6.68 -3.79 12.24
C TYR A 121 5.82 -4.49 11.19
N GLU A 122 6.38 -4.77 10.01
CA GLU A 122 5.73 -5.49 8.91
C GLU A 122 5.24 -6.88 9.32
N LYS A 123 6.02 -7.58 10.16
CA LYS A 123 5.63 -8.90 10.69
C LYS A 123 4.66 -8.81 11.88
N GLY A 124 4.39 -7.62 12.41
CA GLY A 124 3.44 -7.37 13.49
C GLY A 124 3.92 -7.87 14.86
N TYR A 125 5.23 -7.92 15.14
CA TYR A 125 5.73 -8.30 16.45
C TYR A 125 5.38 -7.23 17.50
N THR A 126 5.00 -7.68 18.70
CA THR A 126 4.65 -6.82 19.85
C THR A 126 5.85 -6.57 20.77
N ALA A 127 6.81 -7.48 20.78
CA ALA A 127 8.06 -7.37 21.52
C ALA A 127 9.21 -8.12 20.84
N ALA A 128 10.41 -7.58 21.00
CA ALA A 128 11.65 -8.23 20.61
C ALA A 128 12.51 -8.48 21.85
N VAL A 129 12.99 -9.70 22.06
CA VAL A 129 13.88 -10.07 23.17
C VAL A 129 15.28 -10.33 22.66
N ILE A 130 16.27 -10.01 23.48
CA ILE A 130 17.69 -10.32 23.25
C ILE A 130 18.33 -10.94 24.48
N SER A 131 19.34 -11.74 24.24
CA SER A 131 20.32 -12.15 25.25
C SER A 131 21.58 -11.28 25.08
N GLY A 132 21.50 -10.04 25.57
CA GLY A 132 22.58 -9.06 25.43
C GLY A 132 23.80 -9.42 26.25
N THR A 133 25.02 -9.13 25.79
CA THR A 133 26.23 -9.24 26.58
C THR A 133 26.38 -8.02 27.48
N THR A 134 26.92 -8.19 28.69
CA THR A 134 27.21 -7.07 29.60
C THR A 134 28.16 -6.03 28.99
N ARG A 135 29.01 -6.46 28.07
CA ARG A 135 29.96 -5.60 27.35
C ARG A 135 29.24 -4.54 26.51
N GLU A 136 28.11 -4.89 25.90
CA GLU A 136 27.36 -4.02 24.97
C GLU A 136 26.06 -3.46 25.60
N GLU A 137 25.92 -3.55 26.92
CA GLU A 137 24.71 -3.08 27.64
C GLU A 137 24.32 -1.64 27.29
N LYS A 138 25.33 -0.74 27.20
CA LYS A 138 25.09 0.67 26.84
C LYS A 138 24.48 0.82 25.45
N LEU A 139 24.93 0.02 24.49
CA LEU A 139 24.42 0.00 23.14
C LEU A 139 22.95 -0.47 23.13
N TYR A 140 22.63 -1.57 23.81
CA TYR A 140 21.26 -2.08 23.86
C TYR A 140 20.29 -1.10 24.51
N LYS A 141 20.72 -0.43 25.61
CA LYS A 141 19.93 0.63 26.23
C LYS A 141 19.69 1.83 25.30
N GLN A 142 20.68 2.22 24.50
CA GLN A 142 20.52 3.27 23.48
C GLN A 142 19.57 2.85 22.37
N MET A 143 19.47 1.54 22.08
CA MET A 143 18.48 0.97 21.14
C MET A 143 17.10 0.78 21.79
N GLY A 144 16.89 1.22 23.04
CA GLY A 144 15.61 1.16 23.75
C GLY A 144 15.32 -0.16 24.46
N PHE A 145 16.25 -1.11 24.47
CA PHE A 145 16.07 -2.36 25.20
C PHE A 145 16.15 -2.13 26.71
N GLN A 146 15.25 -2.78 27.44
CA GLN A 146 15.18 -2.75 28.91
C GLN A 146 15.40 -4.15 29.46
N GLN A 147 16.17 -4.24 30.56
CA GLN A 147 16.36 -5.52 31.23
C GLN A 147 15.07 -5.96 31.93
N PHE A 148 14.62 -7.20 31.69
CA PHE A 148 13.38 -7.74 32.23
C PHE A 148 13.57 -8.94 33.18
N ALA A 149 14.76 -9.48 33.24
CA ALA A 149 15.12 -10.58 34.18
C ALA A 149 16.56 -10.44 34.66
N PRO A 150 16.96 -11.11 35.78
CA PRO A 150 18.34 -11.09 36.27
C PRO A 150 19.35 -11.54 35.21
N ALA A 151 20.58 -11.03 35.32
CA ALA A 151 21.68 -11.48 34.47
C ALA A 151 21.95 -12.98 34.70
N VAL A 152 22.26 -13.70 33.64
CA VAL A 152 22.52 -15.14 33.64
C VAL A 152 23.88 -15.46 33.05
N GLY A 153 24.49 -16.58 33.50
CA GLY A 153 25.80 -17.03 33.03
C GLY A 153 26.89 -16.98 34.12
N THR A 154 28.14 -17.15 33.71
CA THR A 154 29.30 -17.14 34.60
C THR A 154 29.90 -15.74 34.71
N LYS A 155 30.78 -15.50 35.69
CA LYS A 155 31.48 -14.20 35.85
C LYS A 155 32.18 -13.72 34.57
N ASN A 156 32.61 -14.64 33.72
CA ASN A 156 33.34 -14.32 32.48
C ASN A 156 32.45 -14.24 31.23
N ALA A 157 31.20 -14.69 31.33
CA ALA A 157 30.23 -14.70 30.19
C ALA A 157 28.81 -14.48 30.72
N GLN A 158 28.53 -13.24 31.14
CA GLN A 158 27.20 -12.85 31.59
C GLN A 158 26.35 -12.31 30.43
N PHE A 159 25.08 -12.69 30.44
CA PHE A 159 24.07 -12.23 29.50
C PHE A 159 22.94 -11.52 30.25
N LEU A 160 22.47 -10.43 29.67
CA LEU A 160 21.37 -9.63 30.16
C LEU A 160 20.11 -9.97 29.34
N PRO A 161 19.08 -10.59 29.95
CA PRO A 161 17.76 -10.70 29.29
C PRO A 161 17.14 -9.32 29.11
N MET A 162 17.00 -8.86 27.86
CA MET A 162 16.47 -7.53 27.59
C MET A 162 15.34 -7.61 26.57
N VAL A 163 14.39 -6.69 26.68
CA VAL A 163 13.21 -6.57 25.82
C VAL A 163 13.08 -5.15 25.27
N LEU A 164 12.68 -5.06 24.01
CA LEU A 164 12.16 -3.85 23.39
C LEU A 164 10.71 -4.11 23.03
N THR A 165 9.78 -3.37 23.63
CA THR A 165 8.36 -3.45 23.30
C THR A 165 8.02 -2.47 22.17
N ARG A 166 6.97 -2.79 21.41
CA ARG A 166 6.46 -1.93 20.36
C ARG A 166 6.11 -0.53 20.87
N ASN A 167 5.51 -0.44 22.04
CA ASN A 167 5.15 0.84 22.65
C ASN A 167 6.37 1.73 22.91
N VAL A 168 7.43 1.19 23.52
CA VAL A 168 8.70 1.92 23.76
C VAL A 168 9.32 2.36 22.43
N PHE A 169 9.27 1.50 21.41
CA PHE A 169 9.76 1.84 20.08
C PHE A 169 8.98 3.01 19.47
N GLU A 170 7.66 2.94 19.44
CA GLU A 170 6.80 3.97 18.83
C GLU A 170 6.94 5.34 19.53
N HIS A 171 7.05 5.36 20.86
CA HIS A 171 7.16 6.62 21.61
C HIS A 171 8.56 7.24 21.61
N ASP A 172 9.60 6.42 21.79
CA ASP A 172 10.93 6.93 22.08
C ASP A 172 11.90 6.90 20.90
N LEU A 173 11.77 5.91 20.00
CA LEU A 173 12.75 5.62 18.98
C LEU A 173 12.30 5.94 17.56
N GLN A 174 11.02 5.86 17.27
CA GLN A 174 10.50 6.04 15.91
C GLN A 174 10.96 7.36 15.28
N ARG A 175 10.92 8.46 16.03
CA ARG A 175 11.40 9.77 15.54
C ARG A 175 12.90 9.81 15.26
N ARG A 176 13.72 9.05 16.03
CA ARG A 176 15.18 9.00 15.87
C ARG A 176 15.60 8.11 14.72
N LEU A 177 14.77 7.12 14.40
CA LEU A 177 15.00 6.15 13.34
C LEU A 177 14.23 6.47 12.07
N ALA A 178 13.42 7.54 12.09
CA ALA A 178 12.70 8.00 10.91
C ALA A 178 13.67 8.16 9.73
N LYS A 179 13.29 7.63 8.62
CA LYS A 179 13.94 7.78 7.33
C LYS A 179 12.93 8.38 6.35
N ASP A 180 13.41 9.07 5.35
CA ASP A 180 12.56 9.51 4.25
C ASP A 180 12.13 8.27 3.45
N ASP A 181 10.86 7.91 3.56
CA ASP A 181 10.29 6.80 2.81
C ASP A 181 9.59 7.32 1.56
N TYR A 182 9.96 6.76 0.42
CA TYR A 182 9.26 6.97 -0.85
C TYR A 182 8.16 5.94 -1.00
N THR A 183 6.99 6.36 -1.48
CA THR A 183 5.83 5.48 -1.61
C THR A 183 5.37 5.36 -3.05
N PHE A 184 5.06 4.14 -3.44
CA PHE A 184 4.46 3.78 -4.73
C PHE A 184 3.01 3.29 -4.54
N TYR A 185 2.33 3.74 -3.47
CA TYR A 185 0.94 3.36 -3.20
C TYR A 185 -0.03 4.03 -4.17
N PRO A 186 -1.08 3.31 -4.63
CA PRO A 186 -2.11 3.85 -5.52
C PRO A 186 -3.08 4.82 -4.82
N GLY A 187 -2.71 5.39 -3.69
CA GLY A 187 -3.41 6.36 -2.85
C GLY A 187 -3.31 6.02 -1.37
N PRO A 188 -3.53 6.98 -0.48
CA PRO A 188 -3.73 8.42 -0.77
C PRO A 188 -2.48 9.10 -1.32
N VAL A 189 -2.65 10.26 -2.00
CA VAL A 189 -1.54 11.08 -2.48
C VAL A 189 -0.98 11.89 -1.33
N LYS A 190 0.35 11.88 -1.14
CA LYS A 190 1.03 12.76 -0.18
C LYS A 190 0.82 14.23 -0.55
N GLN A 191 0.63 15.07 0.45
CA GLN A 191 0.52 16.52 0.25
C GLN A 191 1.83 17.19 0.64
N VAL A 192 2.31 18.09 -0.21
CA VAL A 192 3.58 18.78 -0.01
C VAL A 192 3.41 19.99 0.91
N GLU A 193 2.25 20.65 0.88
CA GLU A 193 1.96 21.83 1.70
C GLU A 193 0.50 21.83 2.19
N THR A 194 0.26 22.41 3.37
CA THR A 194 -1.07 22.68 3.92
C THR A 194 -1.53 24.07 3.52
N ILE A 195 -2.66 24.16 2.88
CA ILE A 195 -3.15 25.36 2.21
C ILE A 195 -4.01 26.23 3.12
N GLY A 196 -3.93 27.55 2.92
CA GLY A 196 -4.53 28.59 3.74
C GLY A 196 -6.05 28.80 3.67
N TYR A 197 -6.86 27.75 3.43
CA TYR A 197 -8.33 27.89 3.34
C TYR A 197 -9.10 27.67 4.66
N THR A 198 -8.42 27.64 5.79
CA THR A 198 -8.99 27.21 7.08
C THR A 198 -10.13 28.10 7.60
N ASN A 199 -10.23 29.34 7.13
CA ASN A 199 -11.17 30.34 7.68
C ASN A 199 -12.37 30.66 6.78
N LEU A 200 -12.58 29.93 5.69
CA LEU A 200 -13.72 30.18 4.79
C LEU A 200 -14.98 29.44 5.29
N SER A 201 -16.03 30.21 5.55
CA SER A 201 -17.36 29.63 5.80
C SER A 201 -17.95 29.11 4.48
N HIS A 202 -18.52 27.90 4.49
CA HIS A 202 -19.25 27.32 3.35
C HIS A 202 -20.48 28.16 2.91
N ARG A 203 -20.87 29.18 3.70
CA ARG A 203 -21.95 30.14 3.40
C ARG A 203 -21.46 31.42 2.74
N SER A 204 -20.14 31.69 2.73
CA SER A 204 -19.57 32.90 2.17
C SER A 204 -19.63 32.89 0.64
N LEU A 205 -19.68 34.10 0.04
CA LEU A 205 -19.65 34.24 -1.42
C LEU A 205 -18.36 33.69 -2.03
N SER A 206 -17.22 33.90 -1.36
CA SER A 206 -15.94 33.38 -1.81
C SER A 206 -15.92 31.84 -1.88
N PHE A 207 -16.50 31.17 -0.86
CA PHE A 207 -16.63 29.72 -0.87
C PHE A 207 -17.51 29.23 -2.01
N LYS A 208 -18.67 29.87 -2.22
CA LYS A 208 -19.59 29.52 -3.32
C LYS A 208 -18.92 29.68 -4.68
N ALA A 209 -18.15 30.73 -4.89
CA ALA A 209 -17.40 30.95 -6.13
C ALA A 209 -16.36 29.83 -6.39
N ILE A 210 -15.67 29.36 -5.33
CA ILE A 210 -14.75 28.21 -5.44
C ILE A 210 -15.54 26.94 -5.78
N TYR A 211 -16.66 26.70 -5.10
CA TYR A 211 -17.50 25.53 -5.32
C TYR A 211 -18.01 25.44 -6.76
N GLU A 212 -18.54 26.53 -7.30
CA GLU A 212 -19.02 26.63 -8.67
C GLU A 212 -17.90 26.38 -9.70
N ARG A 213 -16.72 26.94 -9.47
CA ARG A 213 -15.55 26.74 -10.31
C ARG A 213 -15.08 25.29 -10.30
N VAL A 214 -15.04 24.66 -9.14
CA VAL A 214 -14.72 23.22 -8.97
C VAL A 214 -15.75 22.36 -9.69
N GLN A 215 -17.05 22.63 -9.51
CA GLN A 215 -18.12 21.93 -10.23
C GLN A 215 -17.93 22.01 -11.74
N GLN A 216 -17.73 23.20 -12.28
CA GLN A 216 -17.55 23.40 -13.72
C GLN A 216 -16.35 22.60 -14.27
N LYS A 217 -15.21 22.62 -13.56
CA LYS A 217 -14.03 21.85 -13.97
C LYS A 217 -14.29 20.34 -13.93
N LEU A 218 -14.93 19.84 -12.88
CA LEU A 218 -15.29 18.42 -12.77
C LEU A 218 -16.26 17.98 -13.86
N LEU A 219 -17.30 18.77 -14.15
CA LEU A 219 -18.27 18.51 -15.22
C LEU A 219 -17.61 18.49 -16.58
N HIS A 220 -16.73 19.45 -16.84
CA HIS A 220 -15.95 19.49 -18.07
C HIS A 220 -15.06 18.24 -18.24
N LEU A 221 -14.31 17.88 -17.19
CA LEU A 221 -13.41 16.73 -17.21
C LEU A 221 -14.16 15.41 -17.37
N ALA A 222 -15.33 15.27 -16.76
CA ALA A 222 -16.18 14.08 -16.83
C ALA A 222 -17.06 14.02 -18.10
N ASN A 223 -17.24 15.13 -18.81
CA ASN A 223 -18.23 15.30 -19.87
C ASN A 223 -19.65 14.90 -19.41
N THR A 224 -20.08 15.47 -18.29
CA THR A 224 -21.40 15.20 -17.67
C THR A 224 -22.13 16.50 -17.36
N LYS A 225 -23.44 16.40 -17.04
CA LYS A 225 -24.30 17.58 -16.78
C LYS A 225 -24.38 17.92 -15.28
N HIS A 226 -24.28 16.93 -14.43
CA HIS A 226 -24.46 17.10 -12.98
C HIS A 226 -23.39 16.35 -12.20
N VAL A 227 -22.98 16.91 -11.05
CA VAL A 227 -22.08 16.28 -10.09
C VAL A 227 -22.53 16.58 -8.67
N GLY A 228 -22.56 15.55 -7.84
CA GLY A 228 -22.64 15.69 -6.37
C GLY A 228 -21.23 15.64 -5.80
N ILE A 229 -20.86 16.66 -5.02
CA ILE A 229 -19.58 16.71 -4.28
C ILE A 229 -19.87 16.39 -2.81
N ILE A 230 -19.36 15.27 -2.33
CA ILE A 230 -19.72 14.64 -1.06
C ILE A 230 -18.47 14.53 -0.19
N VAL A 231 -18.57 14.89 1.09
CA VAL A 231 -17.46 14.63 2.03
C VAL A 231 -17.41 13.14 2.32
N GLY A 232 -16.33 12.49 1.89
CA GLY A 232 -16.16 11.05 2.07
C GLY A 232 -15.13 10.44 1.14
N THR A 233 -15.08 9.12 1.18
CA THR A 233 -14.18 8.30 0.35
C THR A 233 -14.92 7.74 -0.88
N GLY A 234 -14.20 7.06 -1.78
CA GLY A 234 -14.80 6.36 -2.91
C GLY A 234 -15.89 5.36 -2.51
N THR A 235 -15.76 4.74 -1.34
CA THR A 235 -16.80 3.87 -0.80
C THR A 235 -18.12 4.60 -0.62
N VAL A 236 -18.10 5.86 -0.14
CA VAL A 236 -19.33 6.68 -0.01
C VAL A 236 -19.90 7.04 -1.37
N ALA A 237 -19.06 7.36 -2.38
CA ALA A 237 -19.52 7.61 -3.73
C ALA A 237 -20.29 6.39 -4.28
N ASN A 238 -19.73 5.21 -4.11
CA ASN A 238 -20.37 3.95 -4.53
C ASN A 238 -21.66 3.65 -3.73
N GLU A 239 -21.68 3.92 -2.41
CA GLU A 239 -22.92 3.81 -1.61
C GLU A 239 -24.02 4.75 -2.13
N VAL A 240 -23.69 6.01 -2.46
CA VAL A 240 -24.64 6.95 -3.05
C VAL A 240 -25.14 6.45 -4.40
N MET A 241 -24.27 5.95 -5.28
CA MET A 241 -24.65 5.38 -6.58
C MET A 241 -25.64 4.20 -6.40
N LEU A 242 -25.33 3.25 -5.52
CA LEU A 242 -26.17 2.08 -5.26
C LEU A 242 -27.49 2.48 -4.59
N ALA A 243 -27.46 3.47 -3.70
CA ALA A 243 -28.67 4.02 -3.07
C ALA A 243 -29.64 4.59 -4.11
N GLN A 244 -29.14 5.28 -5.16
CA GLN A 244 -30.00 5.77 -6.23
C GLN A 244 -30.66 4.60 -7.02
N LEU A 245 -29.91 3.53 -7.30
CA LEU A 245 -30.46 2.35 -7.99
C LEU A 245 -31.58 1.71 -7.17
N GLN A 246 -31.37 1.58 -5.87
CA GLN A 246 -32.35 1.03 -4.94
C GLN A 246 -33.60 1.92 -4.84
N ALA A 247 -33.42 3.23 -4.63
CA ALA A 247 -34.55 4.16 -4.47
C ALA A 247 -35.43 4.27 -5.72
N GLN A 248 -34.84 4.14 -6.91
CA GLN A 248 -35.56 4.20 -8.19
C GLN A 248 -36.17 2.87 -8.62
N GLN A 249 -35.93 1.78 -7.88
CA GLN A 249 -36.49 0.46 -8.16
C GLN A 249 -36.36 0.04 -9.64
N LEU A 250 -35.17 0.21 -10.20
CA LEU A 250 -34.93 0.04 -11.65
C LEU A 250 -35.13 -1.40 -12.15
N GLY A 251 -35.36 -2.36 -11.28
CA GLY A 251 -35.43 -3.77 -11.64
C GLY A 251 -34.05 -4.45 -11.62
N LYS A 252 -33.94 -5.58 -12.33
CA LYS A 252 -32.75 -6.44 -12.27
C LYS A 252 -31.54 -5.82 -12.96
N GLY A 253 -30.39 -5.95 -12.34
CA GLY A 253 -29.11 -5.47 -12.83
C GLY A 253 -28.11 -6.56 -13.22
N LEU A 254 -27.00 -6.13 -13.81
CA LEU A 254 -25.86 -6.97 -14.14
C LEU A 254 -24.59 -6.33 -13.56
N ILE A 255 -23.91 -7.01 -12.63
CA ILE A 255 -22.65 -6.54 -12.06
C ILE A 255 -21.50 -7.31 -12.69
N LEU A 256 -20.50 -6.57 -13.18
CA LEU A 256 -19.30 -7.14 -13.80
C LEU A 256 -18.14 -7.06 -12.81
N THR A 257 -17.51 -8.22 -12.50
CA THR A 257 -16.40 -8.30 -11.54
C THR A 257 -15.19 -9.00 -12.15
N ASN A 258 -14.00 -8.38 -12.04
CA ASN A 258 -12.71 -8.95 -12.47
C ASN A 258 -11.56 -8.58 -11.52
N GLY A 259 -11.89 -8.27 -10.25
CA GLY A 259 -10.96 -7.95 -9.19
C GLY A 259 -11.63 -7.56 -7.89
N GLU A 260 -10.85 -7.12 -6.91
CA GLU A 260 -11.29 -6.80 -5.54
C GLU A 260 -12.35 -5.70 -5.49
N PHE A 261 -12.20 -4.65 -6.32
CA PHE A 261 -13.13 -3.51 -6.26
C PHE A 261 -14.47 -3.85 -6.90
N GLY A 262 -14.49 -4.66 -7.96
CA GLY A 262 -15.72 -5.24 -8.50
C GLY A 262 -16.44 -6.12 -7.48
N GLU A 263 -15.72 -6.99 -6.78
CA GLU A 263 -16.26 -7.83 -5.70
C GLU A 263 -16.77 -7.01 -4.51
N ARG A 264 -16.11 -5.89 -4.20
CA ARG A 264 -16.56 -4.96 -3.17
C ARG A 264 -17.88 -4.31 -3.55
N LEU A 265 -18.05 -3.85 -4.80
CA LEU A 265 -19.31 -3.33 -5.32
C LEU A 265 -20.42 -4.36 -5.24
N ARG A 266 -20.16 -5.62 -5.62
CA ARG A 266 -21.11 -6.72 -5.46
C ARG A 266 -21.56 -6.88 -4.02
N LYS A 267 -20.63 -6.88 -3.06
CA LYS A 267 -20.94 -6.98 -1.62
C LYS A 267 -21.75 -5.78 -1.11
N GLN A 268 -21.48 -4.58 -1.62
CA GLN A 268 -22.26 -3.38 -1.30
C GLN A 268 -23.68 -3.48 -1.88
N ALA A 269 -23.84 -3.90 -3.14
CA ALA A 269 -25.15 -4.09 -3.79
C ALA A 269 -26.04 -5.10 -3.04
N VAL A 270 -25.45 -6.19 -2.52
CA VAL A 270 -26.18 -7.14 -1.64
C VAL A 270 -26.73 -6.44 -0.39
N ARG A 271 -25.95 -5.56 0.25
CA ARG A 271 -26.41 -4.82 1.45
C ARG A 271 -27.57 -3.86 1.12
N TRP A 272 -27.62 -3.34 -0.10
CA TRP A 272 -28.72 -2.53 -0.59
C TRP A 272 -29.92 -3.35 -1.06
N SER A 273 -29.86 -4.69 -0.96
CA SER A 273 -30.92 -5.60 -1.42
C SER A 273 -31.30 -5.38 -2.89
N LEU A 274 -30.33 -5.04 -3.73
CA LEU A 274 -30.53 -4.91 -5.16
C LEU A 274 -30.71 -6.30 -5.78
N ASP A 275 -31.60 -6.40 -6.79
CA ASP A 275 -31.74 -7.60 -7.62
C ASP A 275 -30.74 -7.54 -8.78
N PHE A 276 -29.85 -8.53 -8.90
CA PHE A 276 -28.82 -8.56 -9.95
C PHE A 276 -28.24 -9.96 -10.16
N ASP A 277 -27.72 -10.17 -11.38
CA ASP A 277 -26.80 -11.25 -11.69
C ASP A 277 -25.36 -10.74 -11.72
N VAL A 278 -24.39 -11.65 -11.67
CA VAL A 278 -22.96 -11.32 -11.71
C VAL A 278 -22.31 -12.00 -12.91
N VAL A 279 -21.50 -11.26 -13.64
CA VAL A 279 -20.52 -11.81 -14.56
C VAL A 279 -19.16 -11.68 -13.90
N GLU A 280 -18.64 -12.79 -13.44
CA GLU A 280 -17.30 -12.89 -12.85
C GLU A 280 -16.29 -13.32 -13.90
N GLN A 281 -15.22 -12.55 -14.04
CA GLN A 281 -14.07 -12.87 -14.87
C GLN A 281 -12.86 -13.15 -13.97
N GLU A 282 -11.91 -13.88 -14.52
CA GLU A 282 -10.60 -14.06 -13.89
C GLU A 282 -9.95 -12.68 -13.62
N TRP A 283 -9.31 -12.56 -12.47
CA TRP A 283 -8.62 -11.33 -12.07
C TRP A 283 -7.57 -10.92 -13.11
N GLY A 284 -7.62 -9.66 -13.54
CA GLY A 284 -6.74 -9.14 -14.57
C GLY A 284 -7.23 -9.36 -16.01
N THR A 285 -8.36 -10.04 -16.21
CA THR A 285 -8.95 -10.26 -17.53
C THR A 285 -10.03 -9.22 -17.80
N ILE A 286 -10.05 -8.60 -18.99
CA ILE A 286 -11.09 -7.67 -19.42
C ILE A 286 -12.38 -8.42 -19.75
N PHE A 287 -13.51 -7.73 -19.72
CA PHE A 287 -14.81 -8.30 -20.09
C PHE A 287 -14.94 -8.50 -21.59
N ASP A 288 -15.49 -9.64 -21.97
CA ASP A 288 -15.83 -9.97 -23.34
C ASP A 288 -17.18 -9.31 -23.70
N CYS A 289 -17.12 -8.25 -24.52
CA CYS A 289 -18.29 -7.50 -24.95
C CYS A 289 -19.31 -8.36 -25.70
N GLU A 290 -18.90 -9.41 -26.43
CA GLU A 290 -19.83 -10.29 -27.14
C GLU A 290 -20.66 -11.12 -26.15
N LYS A 291 -20.01 -11.67 -25.10
CA LYS A 291 -20.72 -12.38 -24.03
C LYS A 291 -21.69 -11.48 -23.27
N ILE A 292 -21.25 -10.25 -22.97
CA ILE A 292 -22.13 -9.27 -22.31
C ILE A 292 -23.32 -8.95 -23.22
N ALA A 293 -23.12 -8.73 -24.53
CA ALA A 293 -24.19 -8.48 -25.49
C ALA A 293 -25.23 -9.62 -25.51
N LEU A 294 -24.80 -10.88 -25.46
CA LEU A 294 -25.73 -12.02 -25.41
C LEU A 294 -26.62 -12.00 -24.16
N LEU A 295 -26.06 -11.63 -23.00
CA LEU A 295 -26.82 -11.48 -21.77
C LEU A 295 -27.81 -10.31 -21.86
N LEU A 296 -27.38 -9.14 -22.32
CA LEU A 296 -28.22 -7.97 -22.44
C LEU A 296 -29.37 -8.14 -23.48
N LYS A 297 -29.14 -8.96 -24.50
CA LYS A 297 -30.16 -9.30 -25.53
C LYS A 297 -31.39 -9.99 -24.94
N THR A 298 -31.27 -10.64 -23.79
CA THR A 298 -32.43 -11.27 -23.10
C THR A 298 -33.47 -10.25 -22.66
N GLY A 299 -33.10 -8.96 -22.53
CA GLY A 299 -33.99 -7.89 -22.04
C GLY A 299 -34.24 -7.95 -20.52
N ALA A 300 -33.57 -8.84 -19.81
CA ALA A 300 -33.76 -9.06 -18.36
C ALA A 300 -33.19 -7.92 -17.51
N TYR A 301 -32.15 -7.22 -18.00
CA TYR A 301 -31.38 -6.26 -17.22
C TYR A 301 -31.76 -4.83 -17.54
N GLN A 302 -31.92 -4.01 -16.49
CA GLN A 302 -32.26 -2.59 -16.58
C GLN A 302 -31.07 -1.68 -16.29
N TRP A 303 -30.07 -2.19 -15.58
CA TRP A 303 -28.82 -1.49 -15.27
C TRP A 303 -27.64 -2.44 -15.31
N MET A 304 -26.46 -1.90 -15.54
CA MET A 304 -25.18 -2.61 -15.54
C MET A 304 -24.18 -1.81 -14.72
N LEU A 305 -23.37 -2.48 -13.87
CA LEU A 305 -22.37 -1.85 -13.02
C LEU A 305 -20.99 -2.47 -13.26
N VAL A 306 -19.99 -1.62 -13.46
CA VAL A 306 -18.60 -2.04 -13.73
C VAL A 306 -17.60 -1.11 -13.05
N VAL A 307 -16.45 -1.64 -12.66
CA VAL A 307 -15.25 -0.87 -12.33
C VAL A 307 -14.49 -0.59 -13.63
N HIS A 308 -14.27 0.69 -13.98
CA HIS A 308 -13.51 1.04 -15.19
C HIS A 308 -12.02 0.69 -15.04
N GLY A 309 -11.39 1.13 -13.97
CA GLY A 309 -10.00 0.77 -13.64
C GLY A 309 -9.92 -0.08 -12.39
N GLU A 310 -9.75 -1.39 -12.56
CA GLU A 310 -9.63 -2.33 -11.46
C GLU A 310 -8.24 -2.22 -10.82
N THR A 311 -8.15 -1.45 -9.74
CA THR A 311 -6.87 -1.13 -9.08
C THR A 311 -6.15 -2.38 -8.57
N SER A 312 -6.88 -3.42 -8.14
CA SER A 312 -6.28 -4.63 -7.58
C SER A 312 -5.41 -5.41 -8.57
N THR A 313 -5.64 -5.21 -9.86
CA THR A 313 -4.92 -5.88 -10.96
C THR A 313 -4.21 -4.92 -11.91
N GLY A 314 -4.55 -3.62 -11.87
CA GLY A 314 -4.09 -2.63 -12.85
C GLY A 314 -4.82 -2.73 -14.19
N THR A 315 -5.97 -3.40 -14.23
CA THR A 315 -6.75 -3.64 -15.45
C THR A 315 -7.65 -2.47 -15.78
N CYS A 316 -7.63 -2.01 -17.03
CA CYS A 316 -8.60 -1.06 -17.57
C CYS A 316 -9.64 -1.79 -18.42
N ASN A 317 -10.89 -1.75 -18.01
CA ASN A 317 -11.99 -2.35 -18.76
C ASN A 317 -12.42 -1.45 -19.93
N ASP A 318 -12.90 -2.05 -21.02
CA ASP A 318 -13.36 -1.33 -22.21
C ASP A 318 -14.68 -0.58 -21.93
N LEU A 319 -14.55 0.65 -21.42
CA LEU A 319 -15.71 1.49 -21.12
C LEU A 319 -16.48 1.89 -22.38
N ASP A 320 -15.80 2.13 -23.50
CA ASP A 320 -16.43 2.55 -24.74
C ASP A 320 -17.29 1.42 -25.32
N GLY A 321 -16.76 0.20 -25.36
CA GLY A 321 -17.52 -0.98 -25.79
C GLY A 321 -18.73 -1.25 -24.90
N LEU A 322 -18.55 -1.20 -23.56
CA LEU A 322 -19.63 -1.37 -22.59
C LEU A 322 -20.69 -0.25 -22.69
N SER A 323 -20.28 0.99 -22.92
CA SER A 323 -21.19 2.12 -23.14
C SER A 323 -22.03 1.95 -24.38
N GLN A 324 -21.44 1.51 -25.51
CA GLN A 324 -22.15 1.23 -26.74
C GLN A 324 -23.18 0.12 -26.55
N LEU A 325 -22.83 -0.96 -25.87
CA LEU A 325 -23.75 -2.05 -25.54
C LEU A 325 -24.91 -1.56 -24.65
N ALA A 326 -24.60 -0.83 -23.59
CA ALA A 326 -25.60 -0.28 -22.68
C ALA A 326 -26.60 0.64 -23.42
N LYS A 327 -26.10 1.48 -24.31
CA LYS A 327 -26.93 2.36 -25.16
C LYS A 327 -27.80 1.58 -26.15
N TYR A 328 -27.21 0.58 -26.82
CA TYR A 328 -27.93 -0.24 -27.80
C TYR A 328 -29.08 -1.04 -27.15
N TYR A 329 -28.82 -1.66 -26.01
CA TYR A 329 -29.82 -2.45 -25.27
C TYR A 329 -30.67 -1.62 -24.30
N LYS A 330 -30.47 -0.30 -24.23
CA LYS A 330 -31.19 0.64 -23.33
C LYS A 330 -31.03 0.30 -21.85
N VAL A 331 -29.85 -0.21 -21.45
CA VAL A 331 -29.48 -0.52 -20.10
C VAL A 331 -28.74 0.66 -19.46
N LYS A 332 -29.05 1.03 -18.23
CA LYS A 332 -28.41 2.14 -17.51
C LYS A 332 -27.01 1.74 -17.04
N LEU A 333 -25.95 2.29 -17.64
CA LEU A 333 -24.58 2.00 -17.27
C LEU A 333 -24.16 2.80 -16.04
N CYS A 334 -23.74 2.09 -14.98
CA CYS A 334 -23.14 2.64 -13.77
C CYS A 334 -21.64 2.29 -13.73
N VAL A 335 -20.79 3.27 -13.42
CA VAL A 335 -19.34 3.09 -13.52
C VAL A 335 -18.63 3.56 -12.26
N ASP A 336 -17.85 2.69 -11.64
CA ASP A 336 -16.82 3.11 -10.70
C ASP A 336 -15.58 3.53 -11.50
N SER A 337 -15.34 4.82 -11.65
CA SER A 337 -14.16 5.39 -12.30
C SER A 337 -13.16 5.98 -11.31
N ILE A 338 -13.23 5.61 -10.03
CA ILE A 338 -12.42 6.16 -8.94
C ILE A 338 -10.92 6.12 -9.27
N SER A 339 -10.45 5.06 -9.89
CA SER A 339 -9.02 4.89 -10.19
C SER A 339 -8.59 5.51 -11.52
N THR A 340 -9.49 5.61 -12.49
CA THR A 340 -9.19 6.10 -13.84
C THR A 340 -9.49 7.59 -14.03
N PHE A 341 -10.38 8.16 -13.21
CA PHE A 341 -10.75 9.57 -13.34
C PHE A 341 -9.56 10.49 -13.10
N GLY A 342 -9.17 11.21 -14.14
CA GLY A 342 -7.98 12.05 -14.16
C GLY A 342 -6.67 11.33 -14.51
N ALA A 343 -6.65 9.99 -14.63
CA ALA A 343 -5.47 9.24 -15.07
C ALA A 343 -5.37 9.13 -16.59
N MET A 344 -6.51 9.05 -17.26
CA MET A 344 -6.61 8.92 -18.70
C MET A 344 -7.85 9.66 -19.24
N PRO A 345 -7.89 10.04 -20.53
CA PRO A 345 -9.06 10.66 -21.11
C PRO A 345 -10.15 9.60 -21.35
N PHE A 346 -11.37 9.90 -20.94
CA PHE A 346 -12.58 9.16 -21.28
C PHE A 346 -13.81 10.04 -21.02
N SER A 347 -14.97 9.65 -21.55
CA SER A 347 -16.21 10.38 -21.38
C SER A 347 -17.22 9.58 -20.58
N LEU A 348 -17.88 10.24 -19.63
CA LEU A 348 -18.98 9.67 -18.85
C LEU A 348 -20.35 10.09 -19.40
N GLN A 349 -20.41 10.67 -20.61
CA GLN A 349 -21.66 11.21 -21.18
C GLN A 349 -22.75 10.15 -21.40
N ASP A 350 -22.37 8.91 -21.67
CA ASP A 350 -23.30 7.79 -21.87
C ASP A 350 -23.54 6.97 -20.59
N CYS A 351 -22.92 7.37 -19.47
CA CYS A 351 -23.12 6.72 -18.17
C CYS A 351 -24.38 7.27 -17.48
N TYR A 352 -25.12 6.38 -16.85
CA TYR A 352 -26.27 6.75 -16.01
C TYR A 352 -25.78 7.40 -14.72
N LEU A 353 -24.88 6.73 -14.02
CA LEU A 353 -24.16 7.21 -12.83
C LEU A 353 -22.69 6.84 -12.94
N ALA A 354 -21.81 7.70 -12.45
CA ALA A 354 -20.40 7.37 -12.33
C ALA A 354 -19.80 7.96 -11.05
N THR A 355 -18.79 7.31 -10.51
CA THR A 355 -18.14 7.71 -9.27
C THR A 355 -16.67 8.04 -9.45
N ALA A 356 -16.17 9.03 -8.71
CA ALA A 356 -14.76 9.39 -8.66
C ALA A 356 -14.39 10.00 -7.29
N VAL A 357 -13.13 10.38 -7.10
CA VAL A 357 -12.62 10.97 -5.84
C VAL A 357 -11.53 12.01 -6.09
N SER A 358 -11.31 12.87 -5.12
CA SER A 358 -10.24 13.88 -5.13
C SER A 358 -8.83 13.31 -5.00
N GLY A 359 -8.64 12.26 -4.19
CA GLY A 359 -7.34 11.79 -3.68
C GLY A 359 -6.67 10.68 -4.51
N LYS A 360 -6.94 10.62 -5.80
CA LYS A 360 -6.30 9.70 -6.76
C LYS A 360 -5.53 10.50 -7.84
N ALA A 361 -5.73 10.24 -9.10
CA ALA A 361 -5.00 10.88 -10.20
C ALA A 361 -5.13 12.41 -10.23
N ILE A 362 -6.27 12.99 -9.79
CA ILE A 362 -6.42 14.44 -9.62
C ILE A 362 -5.37 15.04 -8.67
N GLY A 363 -4.91 14.26 -7.69
CA GLY A 363 -3.81 14.65 -6.80
C GLY A 363 -4.20 15.56 -5.64
N ALA A 364 -5.48 15.74 -5.38
CA ALA A 364 -5.96 16.51 -4.22
C ALA A 364 -5.94 15.66 -2.94
N VAL A 365 -6.12 16.32 -1.79
CA VAL A 365 -6.32 15.65 -0.50
C VAL A 365 -7.52 14.69 -0.60
N SER A 366 -7.34 13.48 -0.09
CA SER A 366 -8.45 12.52 0.04
C SER A 366 -9.50 13.05 1.00
N GLY A 367 -10.77 12.86 0.67
CA GLY A 367 -11.88 13.27 1.53
C GLY A 367 -13.07 13.86 0.78
N LEU A 368 -12.97 14.01 -0.54
CA LEU A 368 -14.10 14.36 -1.41
C LEU A 368 -14.39 13.24 -2.39
N ALA A 369 -15.64 12.85 -2.46
CA ALA A 369 -16.21 11.87 -3.36
C ALA A 369 -17.13 12.55 -4.37
N PHE A 370 -17.15 12.06 -5.61
CA PHE A 370 -17.95 12.63 -6.70
C PHE A 370 -18.91 11.57 -7.23
N VAL A 371 -20.16 12.01 -7.48
CA VAL A 371 -21.14 11.19 -8.22
C VAL A 371 -21.65 12.02 -9.39
N PHE A 372 -21.34 11.56 -10.60
CA PHE A 372 -21.72 12.20 -11.86
C PHE A 372 -23.00 11.60 -12.43
N SER A 373 -23.80 12.42 -13.13
CA SER A 373 -24.97 11.97 -13.88
C SER A 373 -25.30 12.87 -15.05
N GLN A 374 -26.04 12.33 -16.04
CA GLN A 374 -26.60 13.12 -17.17
C GLN A 374 -27.96 13.72 -16.87
N TYR A 375 -28.58 13.31 -15.76
CA TYR A 375 -29.90 13.75 -15.33
C TYR A 375 -29.84 14.41 -13.96
N LEU A 376 -30.77 15.28 -13.67
CA LEU A 376 -30.95 15.83 -12.35
C LEU A 376 -31.63 14.76 -11.46
N ALA A 377 -30.97 14.38 -10.38
CA ALA A 377 -31.51 13.38 -9.47
C ALA A 377 -32.80 13.88 -8.83
N GLN A 378 -33.78 12.97 -8.73
CA GLN A 378 -35.02 13.22 -8.00
C GLN A 378 -34.81 12.89 -6.53
N SER A 379 -35.40 13.68 -5.64
CA SER A 379 -35.34 13.43 -4.20
C SER A 379 -35.94 12.08 -3.85
N ALA A 380 -35.25 11.35 -3.02
CA ALA A 380 -35.63 10.03 -2.53
C ALA A 380 -35.78 10.03 -1.00
N PRO A 381 -36.95 10.43 -0.47
CA PRO A 381 -37.14 10.59 0.99
C PRO A 381 -36.96 9.31 1.80
N THR A 382 -36.93 8.15 1.15
CA THR A 382 -36.65 6.84 1.77
C THR A 382 -35.17 6.64 2.07
N LEU A 383 -34.29 7.42 1.46
CA LEU A 383 -32.85 7.37 1.69
C LEU A 383 -32.45 8.26 2.87
N PRO A 384 -31.39 7.90 3.58
CA PRO A 384 -30.70 8.85 4.45
C PRO A 384 -30.31 10.11 3.66
N ALA A 385 -30.58 11.29 4.19
CA ALA A 385 -30.37 12.56 3.49
C ALA A 385 -28.94 12.72 2.90
N TYR A 386 -27.95 12.15 3.56
CA TYR A 386 -26.54 12.19 3.11
C TYR A 386 -26.28 11.31 1.88
N LEU A 387 -27.12 10.33 1.60
CA LEU A 387 -27.01 9.43 0.45
C LEU A 387 -27.98 9.79 -0.70
N ASP A 388 -28.88 10.77 -0.49
CA ASP A 388 -29.77 11.29 -1.52
C ASP A 388 -29.02 12.28 -2.43
N LEU A 389 -28.69 11.84 -3.65
CA LEU A 389 -27.93 12.61 -4.63
C LEU A 389 -28.61 13.94 -5.00
N ALA A 390 -29.95 14.01 -4.95
CA ALA A 390 -30.70 15.21 -5.25
C ALA A 390 -30.29 16.39 -4.36
N ASN A 391 -29.97 16.14 -3.08
CA ASN A 391 -29.52 17.17 -2.15
C ASN A 391 -28.26 17.89 -2.64
N TYR A 392 -27.36 17.21 -3.36
CA TYR A 392 -26.10 17.76 -3.84
C TYR A 392 -26.20 18.46 -5.21
N GLN A 393 -27.26 18.20 -5.97
CA GLN A 393 -27.42 18.69 -7.34
C GLN A 393 -28.40 19.86 -7.48
N GLN A 394 -29.20 20.17 -6.46
CA GLN A 394 -30.25 21.19 -6.52
C GLN A 394 -29.80 22.62 -6.12
N GLY A 395 -28.55 22.97 -6.39
CA GLY A 395 -28.06 24.37 -6.37
C GLY A 395 -27.64 24.92 -5.01
N ALA A 396 -27.88 24.26 -3.91
CA ALA A 396 -27.38 24.65 -2.59
C ALA A 396 -26.30 23.65 -2.11
N ILE A 397 -25.36 24.13 -1.31
CA ILE A 397 -24.40 23.26 -0.59
C ILE A 397 -25.19 22.66 0.60
N PRO A 398 -25.58 21.38 0.56
CA PRO A 398 -26.59 20.85 1.46
C PRO A 398 -26.06 20.61 2.89
N PHE A 399 -24.73 20.32 2.98
CA PHE A 399 -24.07 19.99 4.23
C PHE A 399 -22.79 20.79 4.36
N THR A 400 -22.23 20.83 5.58
CA THR A 400 -20.95 21.50 5.80
C THR A 400 -19.85 20.81 5.01
N LEU A 401 -19.27 21.54 4.05
CA LEU A 401 -18.13 21.11 3.24
C LEU A 401 -16.88 21.80 3.76
N PRO A 402 -15.84 21.08 4.17
CA PRO A 402 -14.59 21.68 4.68
C PRO A 402 -13.88 22.51 3.59
N ALA A 403 -13.62 23.78 3.90
CA ALA A 403 -13.01 24.70 2.97
C ALA A 403 -11.60 24.26 2.51
N VAL A 404 -10.85 23.61 3.40
CA VAL A 404 -9.52 23.08 3.10
C VAL A 404 -9.58 22.02 1.98
N LEU A 405 -10.54 21.09 2.04
CA LEU A 405 -10.70 20.06 1.01
C LEU A 405 -11.10 20.67 -0.34
N LEU A 406 -12.05 21.61 -0.32
CA LEU A 406 -12.51 22.27 -1.55
C LEU A 406 -11.43 23.14 -2.18
N GLY A 407 -10.72 23.93 -1.38
CA GLY A 407 -9.63 24.79 -1.86
C GLY A 407 -8.47 23.99 -2.44
N ASN A 408 -8.05 22.92 -1.75
CA ASN A 408 -7.03 22.02 -2.26
C ASN A 408 -7.46 21.34 -3.58
N LEU A 409 -8.73 20.93 -3.69
CA LEU A 409 -9.26 20.38 -4.93
C LEU A 409 -9.25 21.42 -6.07
N ASP A 410 -9.62 22.68 -5.80
CA ASP A 410 -9.58 23.74 -6.80
C ASP A 410 -8.15 23.97 -7.34
N GLU A 411 -7.16 24.03 -6.46
CA GLU A 411 -5.74 24.14 -6.83
C GLU A 411 -5.26 22.93 -7.64
N SER A 412 -5.58 21.72 -7.18
CA SER A 412 -5.21 20.48 -7.89
C SER A 412 -5.83 20.43 -9.29
N LEU A 413 -7.09 20.85 -9.44
CA LEU A 413 -7.76 20.95 -10.75
C LEU A 413 -7.19 22.07 -11.64
N GLN A 414 -6.60 23.12 -11.06
CA GLN A 414 -5.85 24.12 -11.84
C GLN A 414 -4.54 23.57 -12.38
N ALA A 415 -3.83 22.81 -11.56
CA ALA A 415 -2.57 22.17 -11.95
C ALA A 415 -2.74 20.90 -12.78
N TYR A 416 -3.97 20.40 -12.92
CA TYR A 416 -4.27 19.10 -13.50
C TYR A 416 -3.73 18.88 -14.94
N PRO A 417 -3.78 19.84 -15.88
CA PRO A 417 -3.22 19.61 -17.22
C PRO A 417 -1.74 19.20 -17.20
N VAL A 418 -0.92 19.89 -16.38
CA VAL A 418 0.50 19.56 -16.20
C VAL A 418 0.65 18.21 -15.50
N ARG A 419 -0.13 17.97 -14.46
CA ARG A 419 -0.13 16.71 -13.73
C ARG A 419 -0.51 15.53 -14.62
N TYR A 420 -1.49 15.69 -15.49
CA TYR A 420 -1.88 14.63 -16.44
C TYR A 420 -0.71 14.22 -17.32
N GLU A 421 0.03 15.17 -17.92
CA GLU A 421 1.20 14.88 -18.72
C GLU A 421 2.31 14.19 -17.90
N GLN A 422 2.53 14.64 -16.66
CA GLN A 422 3.48 14.00 -15.74
C GLN A 422 3.10 12.54 -15.45
N LEU A 423 1.82 12.23 -15.22
CA LEU A 423 1.39 10.85 -14.96
C LEU A 423 1.70 9.92 -16.15
N GLN A 424 1.51 10.40 -17.40
CA GLN A 424 1.86 9.63 -18.59
C GLN A 424 3.37 9.36 -18.65
N GLN A 425 4.18 10.41 -18.48
CA GLN A 425 5.65 10.30 -18.52
C GLN A 425 6.18 9.37 -17.41
N ARG A 426 5.65 9.49 -16.20
CA ARG A 426 6.00 8.64 -15.05
C ARG A 426 5.66 7.18 -15.29
N PHE A 427 4.50 6.92 -15.89
CA PHE A 427 4.08 5.57 -16.21
C PHE A 427 5.00 4.91 -17.24
N GLU A 428 5.34 5.61 -18.32
CA GLU A 428 6.30 5.13 -19.32
C GLU A 428 7.69 4.90 -18.72
N ALA A 429 8.16 5.79 -17.84
CA ALA A 429 9.43 5.63 -17.15
C ALA A 429 9.45 4.41 -16.21
N LEU A 430 8.34 4.17 -15.49
CA LEU A 430 8.20 3.01 -14.63
C LEU A 430 8.26 1.69 -15.41
N LEU A 431 7.67 1.64 -16.62
CA LEU A 431 7.69 0.46 -17.48
C LEU A 431 9.09 0.03 -17.92
N GLN A 432 10.08 0.92 -17.88
CA GLN A 432 11.46 0.63 -18.27
C GLN A 432 12.30 0.00 -17.16
N LEU A 433 11.77 -0.08 -15.93
CA LEU A 433 12.52 -0.62 -14.80
C LEU A 433 12.62 -2.16 -14.84
N PRO A 434 13.65 -2.74 -14.19
CA PRO A 434 13.76 -4.17 -13.98
C PRO A 434 12.47 -4.76 -13.37
N TYR A 435 12.17 -6.00 -13.74
CA TYR A 435 11.00 -6.77 -13.30
C TYR A 435 9.62 -6.26 -13.79
N MET A 436 9.52 -5.10 -14.47
CA MET A 436 8.25 -4.64 -15.00
C MET A 436 7.73 -5.51 -16.16
N HIS A 437 8.57 -6.34 -16.75
CA HIS A 437 8.15 -7.39 -17.70
C HIS A 437 7.29 -8.50 -17.05
N LEU A 438 7.30 -8.62 -15.71
CA LEU A 438 6.46 -9.56 -14.94
C LEU A 438 5.05 -9.01 -14.70
N GLN A 439 4.69 -7.90 -15.33
CA GLN A 439 3.35 -7.33 -15.22
C GLN A 439 2.27 -8.27 -15.71
N LEU A 440 1.08 -8.16 -15.14
CA LEU A 440 -0.06 -8.93 -15.58
C LEU A 440 -0.37 -8.64 -17.06
N PRO A 441 -0.73 -9.65 -17.86
CA PRO A 441 -1.06 -9.51 -19.28
C PRO A 441 -2.47 -8.91 -19.45
N THR A 442 -2.63 -7.62 -19.17
CA THR A 442 -3.91 -6.93 -19.17
C THR A 442 -3.86 -5.58 -19.88
N THR A 443 -5.02 -5.02 -20.23
CA THR A 443 -5.13 -3.65 -20.70
C THR A 443 -4.87 -2.70 -19.53
N ARG A 444 -3.90 -1.83 -19.69
CA ARG A 444 -3.38 -0.93 -18.64
C ARG A 444 -3.96 0.47 -18.73
N TYR A 445 -3.85 1.20 -17.65
CA TYR A 445 -4.05 2.65 -17.60
C TYR A 445 -2.91 3.32 -16.80
N PRO A 446 -2.56 4.58 -17.12
CA PRO A 446 -1.33 5.20 -16.65
C PRO A 446 -1.40 5.68 -15.19
N MET A 447 -1.66 4.77 -14.27
CA MET A 447 -1.70 5.05 -12.83
C MET A 447 -0.84 4.08 -12.02
N LEU A 448 -0.87 2.78 -12.37
CA LEU A 448 -0.13 1.75 -11.65
C LEU A 448 0.18 0.53 -12.52
N ILE A 449 1.22 -0.18 -12.15
CA ILE A 449 1.60 -1.48 -12.70
C ILE A 449 1.45 -2.52 -11.61
N THR A 450 0.83 -3.65 -11.92
CA THR A 450 0.78 -4.84 -11.06
C THR A 450 1.67 -5.91 -11.67
N ILE A 451 2.65 -6.39 -10.90
CA ILE A 451 3.49 -7.52 -11.28
C ILE A 451 3.13 -8.74 -10.45
N GLN A 452 3.30 -9.92 -11.02
CA GLN A 452 3.19 -11.19 -10.30
C GLN A 452 4.59 -11.67 -9.92
N LEU A 453 4.84 -11.83 -8.62
CA LEU A 453 6.14 -12.21 -8.11
C LEU A 453 6.37 -13.72 -8.26
N PRO A 454 7.43 -14.17 -8.94
CA PRO A 454 7.88 -15.55 -8.84
C PRO A 454 8.46 -15.84 -7.45
N ASN A 455 8.55 -17.11 -7.07
CA ASN A 455 9.05 -17.51 -5.75
C ASN A 455 10.44 -16.95 -5.42
N ALA A 456 11.32 -16.83 -6.41
CA ALA A 456 12.64 -16.24 -6.23
C ALA A 456 12.62 -14.77 -5.77
N LEU A 457 11.54 -14.04 -6.06
CA LEU A 457 11.35 -12.63 -5.69
C LEU A 457 10.36 -12.44 -4.53
N SER A 458 10.01 -13.50 -3.81
CA SER A 458 8.99 -13.46 -2.74
C SER A 458 9.28 -12.43 -1.64
N ASN A 459 10.54 -12.09 -1.40
CA ASN A 459 10.96 -11.09 -0.42
C ASN A 459 11.10 -9.67 -0.99
N LEU A 460 10.93 -9.45 -2.30
CA LEU A 460 11.15 -8.14 -2.94
C LEU A 460 10.36 -7.01 -2.24
N HIS A 461 9.12 -7.25 -1.87
CA HIS A 461 8.28 -6.29 -1.14
C HIS A 461 8.96 -5.83 0.16
N ILE A 462 9.41 -6.78 0.99
CA ILE A 462 10.07 -6.48 2.27
C ILE A 462 11.43 -5.84 2.02
N ASP A 463 12.21 -6.34 1.07
CA ASP A 463 13.54 -5.81 0.77
C ASP A 463 13.50 -4.36 0.28
N LEU A 464 12.49 -3.99 -0.51
CA LEU A 464 12.22 -2.60 -0.89
C LEU A 464 11.89 -1.75 0.35
N ALA A 465 11.00 -2.22 1.22
CA ALA A 465 10.62 -1.52 2.45
C ALA A 465 11.82 -1.33 3.40
N LEU A 466 12.72 -2.33 3.54
CA LEU A 466 13.96 -2.21 4.31
C LEU A 466 14.86 -1.07 3.82
N ASN A 467 14.69 -0.65 2.57
CA ASN A 467 15.45 0.44 1.95
C ASN A 467 14.68 1.75 1.82
N GLY A 468 13.46 1.84 2.38
CA GLY A 468 12.65 3.04 2.37
C GLY A 468 11.86 3.24 1.07
N LEU A 469 11.58 2.16 0.35
CA LEU A 469 10.76 2.15 -0.86
C LEU A 469 9.49 1.36 -0.56
N LEU A 470 8.40 2.08 -0.27
CA LEU A 470 7.14 1.46 0.12
C LEU A 470 6.28 1.20 -1.12
N VAL A 471 6.06 -0.06 -1.42
CA VAL A 471 5.26 -0.53 -2.54
C VAL A 471 4.01 -1.23 -2.02
N HIS A 472 2.93 -1.24 -2.79
CA HIS A 472 1.68 -1.84 -2.37
C HIS A 472 1.69 -3.36 -2.62
N GLY A 473 1.85 -4.13 -1.57
CA GLY A 473 1.87 -5.59 -1.59
C GLY A 473 1.29 -6.22 -0.32
N ASP A 474 0.93 -5.40 0.67
CA ASP A 474 0.53 -5.83 2.02
C ASP A 474 -0.98 -6.11 2.17
N SER A 475 -1.81 -5.69 1.22
CA SER A 475 -3.23 -6.02 1.23
C SER A 475 -3.46 -7.54 1.13
N PRO A 476 -4.44 -8.11 1.87
CA PRO A 476 -4.69 -9.56 1.85
C PRO A 476 -4.83 -10.12 0.44
N TYR A 477 -5.60 -9.47 -0.43
CA TYR A 477 -5.86 -9.91 -1.79
C TYR A 477 -4.61 -9.88 -2.70
N LEU A 478 -3.62 -9.01 -2.43
CA LEU A 478 -2.34 -8.99 -3.15
C LEU A 478 -1.42 -10.11 -2.66
N ARG A 479 -1.33 -10.30 -1.34
CA ARG A 479 -0.51 -11.35 -0.73
C ARG A 479 -0.93 -12.74 -1.18
N GLU A 480 -2.24 -13.01 -1.18
CA GLU A 480 -2.80 -14.31 -1.59
C GLU A 480 -2.45 -14.68 -3.03
N ARG A 481 -2.22 -13.67 -3.90
CA ARG A 481 -1.91 -13.86 -5.32
C ARG A 481 -0.45 -13.64 -5.68
N GLY A 482 0.38 -13.24 -4.72
CA GLY A 482 1.76 -12.86 -4.98
C GLY A 482 1.88 -11.62 -5.89
N PHE A 483 0.94 -10.66 -5.76
CA PHE A 483 0.95 -9.43 -6.54
C PHE A 483 1.68 -8.32 -5.80
N LEU A 484 2.40 -7.50 -6.56
CA LEU A 484 3.05 -6.28 -6.10
C LEU A 484 2.71 -5.12 -7.02
N GLN A 485 2.41 -3.95 -6.47
CA GLN A 485 1.95 -2.79 -7.23
C GLN A 485 2.85 -1.58 -7.05
N PHE A 486 3.09 -0.91 -8.17
CA PHE A 486 3.85 0.35 -8.25
C PHE A 486 2.96 1.42 -8.89
N ALA A 487 2.60 2.44 -8.13
CA ALA A 487 1.78 3.55 -8.62
C ALA A 487 2.62 4.82 -8.84
N VAL A 488 2.17 5.66 -9.79
CA VAL A 488 2.91 6.85 -10.25
C VAL A 488 2.40 8.17 -9.68
N ILE A 489 1.40 8.12 -8.79
CA ILE A 489 0.63 9.32 -8.38
C ILE A 489 1.27 10.16 -7.29
N GLN A 490 2.35 9.71 -6.67
CA GLN A 490 2.96 10.41 -5.55
C GLN A 490 3.81 11.62 -6.01
N PRO A 491 3.87 12.72 -5.23
CA PRO A 491 4.55 13.94 -5.65
C PRO A 491 6.08 13.79 -5.75
N ASP A 492 6.67 12.91 -4.96
CA ASP A 492 8.11 12.60 -4.89
C ASP A 492 8.53 11.45 -5.83
N PHE A 493 7.72 11.15 -6.85
CA PHE A 493 7.89 9.99 -7.73
C PHE A 493 9.24 9.98 -8.47
N GLU A 494 9.70 11.11 -8.98
CA GLU A 494 10.95 11.19 -9.75
C GLU A 494 12.16 10.77 -8.92
N GLU A 495 12.25 11.25 -7.68
CA GLU A 495 13.32 10.85 -6.75
C GLU A 495 13.17 9.39 -6.33
N ALA A 496 11.93 8.96 -6.06
CA ALA A 496 11.60 7.59 -5.74
C ALA A 496 11.98 6.63 -6.89
N LEU A 497 11.72 7.02 -8.14
CA LEU A 497 12.01 6.22 -9.33
C LEU A 497 13.52 5.98 -9.49
N VAL A 498 14.35 7.02 -9.33
CA VAL A 498 15.81 6.88 -9.39
C VAL A 498 16.28 5.85 -8.36
N ARG A 499 15.79 5.97 -7.13
CA ARG A 499 16.20 5.08 -6.05
C ARG A 499 15.66 3.65 -6.24
N LEU A 500 14.44 3.51 -6.75
CA LEU A 500 13.87 2.22 -7.10
C LEU A 500 14.68 1.53 -8.20
N ASN A 501 15.04 2.27 -9.25
CA ASN A 501 15.85 1.76 -10.34
C ASN A 501 17.22 1.24 -9.86
N GLU A 502 17.94 2.03 -9.05
CA GLU A 502 19.20 1.60 -8.44
C GLU A 502 19.04 0.32 -7.61
N MET A 503 17.97 0.24 -6.82
CA MET A 503 17.71 -0.92 -5.96
C MET A 503 17.36 -2.16 -6.77
N LEU A 504 16.52 -2.06 -7.79
CA LEU A 504 16.11 -3.20 -8.61
C LEU A 504 17.28 -3.76 -9.42
N HIS A 505 18.12 -2.91 -10.03
CA HIS A 505 19.34 -3.36 -10.72
C HIS A 505 20.32 -4.03 -9.76
N TYR A 506 20.47 -3.50 -8.56
CA TYR A 506 21.31 -4.12 -7.55
C TYR A 506 20.75 -5.49 -7.12
N TYR A 507 19.42 -5.60 -7.03
CA TYR A 507 18.73 -6.83 -6.66
C TYR A 507 18.93 -7.92 -7.74
N GLU A 508 18.86 -7.56 -9.03
CA GLU A 508 19.20 -8.46 -10.15
C GLU A 508 20.60 -9.02 -10.01
N GLN A 509 21.60 -8.16 -9.77
CA GLN A 509 23.01 -8.58 -9.65
C GLN A 509 23.25 -9.58 -8.51
N ILE A 510 22.46 -9.56 -7.46
CA ILE A 510 22.63 -10.45 -6.30
C ILE A 510 21.85 -11.76 -6.46
N ILE A 511 20.73 -11.74 -7.17
CA ILE A 511 19.88 -12.93 -7.33
C ILE A 511 20.30 -13.75 -8.53
N GLU A 512 20.83 -13.11 -9.60
CA GLU A 512 21.27 -13.78 -10.82
C GLU A 512 22.75 -14.20 -10.78
N ALA A 513 23.51 -13.76 -9.75
CA ALA A 513 24.90 -14.15 -9.53
C ALA A 513 25.01 -15.46 -8.75
#